data_4c1390b045f204936356af17f25149b1
#
_entry.id   4c1390b045f204936356af17f25149b1
#
_cell.length_a   1.000
_cell.length_b   1.000
_cell.length_c   1.000
_cell.angle_alpha   90.00
_cell.angle_beta   90.00
_cell.angle_gamma   90.00
#
_symmetry.space_group_name_H-M   'P 1'
#
loop_
_entity.id
_entity.type
_entity.pdbx_description
1 polymer ?
#
loop_
_entity_poly.entity_id
_entity_poly.type
_entity_poly.pdbx_seq_one_letter_code
_entity_poly.pdbx_strand_id
1 'polypeptide(L)'
;MTGKQSLLFDKDVYVRCAATVVGKKEADGPLGEMFDVAVEDDMFGKKSWEDAESHIQEMAVDKLLIKSGMAASDIDYIYAGDLLGQLIATSFGLMRYEIPMFGLYGACSTMGEALSLGAMCVNAGYAQNVIAIASSHFASAEKQFRYPLEYGNQRPVASTWTVTGAGAYIVGDKPLDKKKCVLIKGITTGKIVDYGVKDSMNMGACMAPAAAELIEANFKDLDVDKDYYDAIFTGDLGEIGNRILSELLKEKGIDIADKLYDCGMLIYEGETKCSGGSGCGCSAVVLGSCIMDRLIRGEYKRVLFVPTGALLSTVSYNEGKSVPGIAHGVILEGKES
;
A
#
# COMPACT_ATOMS: atom_id res chain seq x y z
N MET A 1 12.54 -2.03 20.70
CA MET A 1 11.16 -2.53 20.45
C MET A 1 10.27 -1.97 21.54
N THR A 2 9.13 -1.42 21.17
CA THR A 2 8.16 -0.81 22.11
C THR A 2 7.07 -1.81 22.51
N GLY A 3 7.18 -3.04 22.11
CA GLY A 3 6.26 -4.15 22.37
C GLY A 3 6.71 -5.38 21.63
N LYS A 4 5.75 -6.24 21.23
CA LYS A 4 6.07 -7.49 20.50
C LYS A 4 6.17 -7.29 18.99
N GLN A 5 5.41 -6.32 18.42
CA GLN A 5 5.28 -6.12 16.98
C GLN A 5 5.65 -4.70 16.56
N SER A 6 5.64 -3.73 17.50
CA SER A 6 5.84 -2.32 17.19
C SER A 6 7.25 -1.85 17.50
N LEU A 7 7.75 -0.97 16.64
CA LEU A 7 9.02 -0.25 16.76
C LEU A 7 8.76 1.24 16.63
N LEU A 8 9.12 2.02 17.64
CA LEU A 8 9.29 3.46 17.48
C LEU A 8 10.74 3.75 17.13
N PHE A 9 10.96 4.61 16.17
CA PHE A 9 12.29 4.99 15.74
C PHE A 9 12.89 6.04 16.67
N ASP A 10 14.17 5.89 16.98
CA ASP A 10 14.95 6.80 17.83
C ASP A 10 15.60 7.93 17.00
N LYS A 11 15.68 7.76 15.70
CA LYS A 11 16.10 8.78 14.74
C LYS A 11 14.91 9.22 13.87
N ASP A 12 14.99 10.43 13.39
CA ASP A 12 14.03 10.92 12.41
C ASP A 12 14.20 10.19 11.08
N VAL A 13 13.12 9.62 10.59
CA VAL A 13 13.03 8.99 9.28
C VAL A 13 11.88 9.64 8.51
N TYR A 14 12.14 10.10 7.31
CA TYR A 14 11.20 10.90 6.54
C TYR A 14 10.78 10.20 5.24
N VAL A 15 9.50 10.28 4.91
CA VAL A 15 9.08 10.23 3.50
C VAL A 15 9.41 11.59 2.90
N ARG A 16 10.47 11.65 2.11
CA ARG A 16 11.09 12.88 1.60
C ARG A 16 10.43 13.39 0.34
N CYS A 17 9.94 12.47 -0.48
CA CYS A 17 9.28 12.72 -1.75
C CYS A 17 8.41 11.51 -2.10
N ALA A 18 7.32 11.77 -2.82
CA ALA A 18 6.45 10.74 -3.37
C ALA A 18 6.13 11.04 -4.85
N ALA A 19 5.91 9.99 -5.62
CA ALA A 19 5.38 10.09 -6.98
C ALA A 19 4.37 8.98 -7.23
N THR A 20 3.30 9.32 -7.96
CA THR A 20 2.19 8.42 -8.27
C THR A 20 1.93 8.41 -9.77
N VAL A 21 1.75 7.22 -10.32
CA VAL A 21 1.34 6.99 -11.71
C VAL A 21 0.10 6.11 -11.69
N VAL A 22 -0.93 6.47 -12.44
CA VAL A 22 -2.19 5.74 -12.48
C VAL A 22 -2.71 5.55 -13.89
N GLY A 23 -3.63 4.60 -14.07
CA GLY A 23 -4.39 4.40 -15.28
C GLY A 23 -5.60 5.33 -15.37
N LYS A 24 -6.31 5.22 -16.49
CA LYS A 24 -7.48 6.07 -16.80
C LYS A 24 -8.59 5.95 -15.75
N LYS A 25 -8.91 4.73 -15.32
CA LYS A 25 -10.02 4.51 -14.37
C LYS A 25 -9.77 5.19 -13.02
N GLU A 26 -8.54 5.18 -12.55
CA GLU A 26 -8.11 5.85 -11.33
C GLU A 26 -8.11 7.37 -11.50
N ALA A 27 -7.69 7.85 -12.67
CA ALA A 27 -7.69 9.28 -13.02
C ALA A 27 -9.12 9.84 -13.15
N ASP A 28 -10.08 9.04 -13.61
CA ASP A 28 -11.49 9.40 -13.66
C ASP A 28 -12.20 9.33 -12.28
N GLY A 29 -11.52 8.84 -11.25
CA GLY A 29 -12.03 8.69 -9.89
C GLY A 29 -11.89 9.96 -9.03
N PRO A 30 -12.37 9.90 -7.77
CA PRO A 30 -12.41 11.06 -6.86
C PRO A 30 -11.05 11.70 -6.57
N LEU A 31 -9.96 10.94 -6.71
CA LEU A 31 -8.59 11.40 -6.43
C LEU A 31 -7.82 11.76 -7.71
N GLY A 32 -8.47 11.76 -8.88
CA GLY A 32 -7.81 11.88 -10.18
C GLY A 32 -6.85 13.06 -10.32
N GLU A 33 -7.26 14.24 -9.86
CA GLU A 33 -6.44 15.47 -9.93
C GLU A 33 -5.24 15.47 -8.95
N MET A 34 -5.19 14.52 -8.02
CA MET A 34 -4.13 14.44 -7.01
C MET A 34 -2.96 13.55 -7.44
N PHE A 35 -3.11 12.78 -8.52
CA PHE A 35 -2.03 11.92 -9.02
C PHE A 35 -1.04 12.70 -9.88
N ASP A 36 0.24 12.33 -9.82
CA ASP A 36 1.30 13.03 -10.56
C ASP A 36 1.27 12.76 -12.06
N VAL A 37 0.87 11.55 -12.45
CA VAL A 37 0.79 11.13 -13.85
C VAL A 37 -0.43 10.22 -14.02
N ALA A 38 -1.25 10.52 -15.02
CA ALA A 38 -2.37 9.69 -15.47
C ALA A 38 -2.16 9.30 -16.93
N VAL A 39 -2.40 8.03 -17.26
CA VAL A 39 -2.22 7.49 -18.62
C VAL A 39 -3.54 6.91 -19.12
N GLU A 40 -3.97 7.35 -20.29
CA GLU A 40 -5.24 6.95 -20.93
C GLU A 40 -5.21 5.53 -21.50
N ASP A 41 -4.03 5.09 -21.95
CA ASP A 41 -3.81 3.78 -22.55
C ASP A 41 -3.53 2.72 -21.48
N ASP A 42 -4.44 1.77 -21.30
CA ASP A 42 -4.29 0.68 -20.34
C ASP A 42 -3.04 -0.19 -20.58
N MET A 43 -2.53 -0.21 -21.81
CA MET A 43 -1.28 -0.90 -22.16
C MET A 43 -0.02 -0.06 -21.89
N PHE A 44 -0.16 1.21 -21.54
CA PHE A 44 0.98 2.12 -21.34
C PHE A 44 1.98 2.10 -22.51
N GLY A 45 1.48 1.95 -23.75
CA GLY A 45 2.30 1.84 -24.96
C GLY A 45 3.07 0.53 -25.11
N LYS A 46 2.81 -0.48 -24.29
CA LYS A 46 3.49 -1.78 -24.31
C LYS A 46 2.64 -2.85 -25.04
N LYS A 47 3.18 -4.07 -25.16
CA LYS A 47 2.53 -5.18 -25.89
C LYS A 47 1.94 -6.26 -24.99
N SER A 48 2.29 -6.28 -23.72
CA SER A 48 1.74 -7.18 -22.70
C SER A 48 1.35 -6.42 -21.45
N TRP A 49 0.44 -6.98 -20.65
CA TRP A 49 -0.01 -6.38 -19.39
C TRP A 49 1.11 -6.34 -18.34
N GLU A 50 1.96 -7.35 -18.36
CA GLU A 50 3.13 -7.44 -17.47
C GLU A 50 4.16 -6.36 -17.81
N ASP A 51 4.43 -6.11 -19.12
CA ASP A 51 5.30 -5.02 -19.55
C ASP A 51 4.69 -3.64 -19.25
N ALA A 52 3.35 -3.52 -19.36
CA ALA A 52 2.64 -2.30 -18.97
C ALA A 52 2.86 -2.01 -17.48
N GLU A 53 2.70 -3.00 -16.59
CA GLU A 53 2.95 -2.82 -15.15
C GLU A 53 4.43 -2.53 -14.84
N SER A 54 5.38 -3.17 -15.53
CA SER A 54 6.81 -2.83 -15.43
C SER A 54 7.05 -1.37 -15.78
N HIS A 55 6.41 -0.88 -16.84
CA HIS A 55 6.56 0.51 -17.27
C HIS A 55 5.91 1.52 -16.31
N ILE A 56 4.82 1.16 -15.65
CA ILE A 56 4.22 1.98 -14.60
C ILE A 56 5.23 2.21 -13.45
N GLN A 57 5.93 1.17 -13.01
CA GLN A 57 6.98 1.31 -11.99
C GLN A 57 8.14 2.18 -12.47
N GLU A 58 8.60 1.98 -13.71
CA GLU A 58 9.62 2.82 -14.34
C GLU A 58 9.21 4.29 -14.35
N MET A 59 8.00 4.61 -14.81
CA MET A 59 7.47 5.97 -14.82
C MET A 59 7.39 6.58 -13.42
N ALA A 60 7.00 5.79 -12.41
CA ALA A 60 6.90 6.26 -11.03
C ALA A 60 8.28 6.62 -10.45
N VAL A 61 9.30 5.80 -10.70
CA VAL A 61 10.68 6.09 -10.25
C VAL A 61 11.26 7.28 -11.01
N ASP A 62 11.07 7.37 -12.34
CA ASP A 62 11.52 8.53 -13.12
C ASP A 62 10.88 9.82 -12.60
N LYS A 63 9.57 9.82 -12.36
CA LYS A 63 8.86 10.97 -11.80
C LYS A 63 9.36 11.33 -10.40
N LEU A 64 9.63 10.32 -9.57
CA LEU A 64 10.15 10.49 -8.21
C LEU A 64 11.54 11.16 -8.22
N LEU A 65 12.46 10.68 -9.06
CA LEU A 65 13.80 11.24 -9.19
C LEU A 65 13.75 12.69 -9.73
N ILE A 66 12.89 12.96 -10.71
CA ILE A 66 12.68 14.33 -11.22
C ILE A 66 12.12 15.24 -10.12
N LYS A 67 11.09 14.82 -9.38
CA LYS A 67 10.48 15.63 -8.30
C LYS A 67 11.45 15.92 -7.15
N SER A 68 12.28 14.94 -6.81
CA SER A 68 13.24 15.06 -5.71
C SER A 68 14.51 15.79 -6.09
N GLY A 69 14.81 15.91 -7.40
CA GLY A 69 16.10 16.41 -7.89
C GLY A 69 17.28 15.49 -7.60
N MET A 70 17.01 14.20 -7.31
CA MET A 70 18.03 13.20 -7.02
C MET A 70 18.33 12.34 -8.25
N ALA A 71 19.56 11.85 -8.34
CA ALA A 71 19.96 10.84 -9.30
C ALA A 71 19.78 9.42 -8.72
N ALA A 72 19.75 8.40 -9.58
CA ALA A 72 19.71 7.00 -9.15
C ALA A 72 20.91 6.63 -8.25
N SER A 73 22.07 7.25 -8.48
CA SER A 73 23.29 7.07 -7.67
C SER A 73 23.19 7.61 -6.25
N ASP A 74 22.18 8.43 -5.94
CA ASP A 74 21.94 8.95 -4.58
C ASP A 74 21.08 8.00 -3.74
N ILE A 75 20.63 6.89 -4.31
CA ILE A 75 19.77 5.89 -3.69
C ILE A 75 20.58 4.65 -3.33
N ASP A 76 20.54 4.25 -2.07
CA ASP A 76 21.31 3.11 -1.57
C ASP A 76 20.63 1.77 -1.88
N TYR A 77 19.30 1.69 -1.72
CA TYR A 77 18.51 0.46 -1.93
C TYR A 77 17.12 0.77 -2.48
N ILE A 78 16.53 -0.22 -3.16
CA ILE A 78 15.11 -0.25 -3.50
C ILE A 78 14.44 -1.41 -2.73
N TYR A 79 13.31 -1.12 -2.10
CA TYR A 79 12.36 -2.09 -1.54
C TYR A 79 11.11 -2.05 -2.41
N ALA A 80 10.88 -3.12 -3.17
CA ALA A 80 9.88 -3.08 -4.24
C ALA A 80 9.10 -4.37 -4.38
N GLY A 81 7.85 -4.27 -4.84
CA GLY A 81 7.06 -5.44 -5.17
C GLY A 81 5.84 -5.14 -6.02
N ASP A 82 5.26 -6.21 -6.49
CA ASP A 82 4.03 -6.28 -7.27
C ASP A 82 3.24 -7.54 -6.91
N LEU A 83 2.14 -7.82 -7.61
CA LEU A 83 1.29 -9.00 -7.35
C LEU A 83 1.66 -10.22 -8.19
N LEU A 84 2.60 -10.10 -9.12
CA LEU A 84 2.86 -11.14 -10.12
C LEU A 84 3.86 -12.20 -9.62
N GLY A 85 3.79 -13.36 -10.21
CA GLY A 85 4.73 -14.44 -9.94
C GLY A 85 6.19 -13.99 -10.16
N GLN A 86 7.04 -14.27 -9.18
CA GLN A 86 8.47 -13.92 -9.14
C GLN A 86 8.76 -12.41 -9.28
N LEU A 87 7.76 -11.54 -9.00
CA LEU A 87 7.89 -10.08 -9.10
C LEU A 87 8.35 -9.63 -10.48
N ILE A 88 7.72 -10.17 -11.53
CA ILE A 88 8.18 -9.95 -12.90
C ILE A 88 8.05 -8.48 -13.32
N ALA A 89 6.98 -7.78 -12.88
CA ALA A 89 6.83 -6.37 -13.19
C ALA A 89 7.93 -5.53 -12.53
N THR A 90 8.21 -5.78 -11.26
CA THR A 90 9.27 -5.11 -10.48
C THR A 90 10.65 -5.35 -11.09
N SER A 91 10.95 -6.61 -11.41
CA SER A 91 12.28 -7.00 -11.93
C SER A 91 12.61 -6.29 -13.24
N PHE A 92 11.67 -6.28 -14.20
CA PHE A 92 11.89 -5.63 -15.50
C PHE A 92 11.73 -4.11 -15.45
N GLY A 93 10.85 -3.60 -14.59
CA GLY A 93 10.62 -2.15 -14.45
C GLY A 93 11.80 -1.41 -13.80
N LEU A 94 12.52 -2.08 -12.88
CA LEU A 94 13.53 -1.41 -12.07
C LEU A 94 14.98 -1.74 -12.44
N MET A 95 15.23 -2.77 -13.27
CA MET A 95 16.59 -3.22 -13.62
C MET A 95 17.49 -2.12 -14.21
N ARG A 96 16.91 -1.17 -14.93
CA ARG A 96 17.68 -0.11 -15.60
C ARG A 96 18.36 0.90 -14.65
N TYR A 97 17.89 0.97 -13.39
CA TYR A 97 18.44 1.92 -12.41
C TYR A 97 19.73 1.41 -11.77
N GLU A 98 20.04 0.13 -11.89
CA GLU A 98 21.25 -0.52 -11.35
C GLU A 98 21.43 -0.29 -9.83
N ILE A 99 20.33 -0.11 -9.10
CA ILE A 99 20.32 0.08 -7.64
C ILE A 99 20.11 -1.28 -6.97
N PRO A 100 20.86 -1.63 -5.90
CA PRO A 100 20.61 -2.83 -5.11
C PRO A 100 19.17 -2.90 -4.63
N MET A 101 18.50 -4.08 -4.80
CA MET A 101 17.06 -4.19 -4.58
C MET A 101 16.70 -5.40 -3.72
N PHE A 102 15.73 -5.20 -2.85
CA PHE A 102 14.98 -6.25 -2.17
C PHE A 102 13.60 -6.39 -2.80
N GLY A 103 13.32 -7.54 -3.40
CA GLY A 103 12.00 -7.90 -3.88
C GLY A 103 11.11 -8.38 -2.72
N LEU A 104 9.94 -7.78 -2.57
CA LEU A 104 9.01 -8.00 -1.47
C LEU A 104 7.68 -8.55 -1.97
N TYR A 105 7.08 -9.45 -1.20
CA TYR A 105 5.75 -9.98 -1.51
C TYR A 105 4.88 -10.11 -0.26
N GLY A 106 4.19 -9.06 0.08
CA GLY A 106 3.12 -9.02 1.10
C GLY A 106 1.71 -8.99 0.48
N ALA A 107 1.55 -9.46 -0.76
CA ALA A 107 0.35 -9.23 -1.57
C ALA A 107 0.00 -7.73 -1.59
N CYS A 108 -1.26 -7.33 -1.40
CA CYS A 108 -1.64 -5.91 -1.41
C CYS A 108 -1.01 -5.08 -0.27
N SER A 109 -0.44 -5.71 0.79
CA SER A 109 0.25 -5.00 1.88
C SER A 109 1.69 -4.60 1.58
N THR A 110 2.20 -4.92 0.39
CA THR A 110 3.62 -4.71 -0.01
C THR A 110 4.09 -3.26 0.19
N MET A 111 3.22 -2.25 0.00
CA MET A 111 3.62 -0.86 0.24
C MET A 111 3.97 -0.60 1.73
N GLY A 112 3.19 -1.16 2.66
CA GLY A 112 3.49 -1.07 4.09
C GLY A 112 4.76 -1.83 4.47
N GLU A 113 4.99 -2.99 3.86
CA GLU A 113 6.21 -3.78 4.03
C GLU A 113 7.44 -3.01 3.52
N ALA A 114 7.37 -2.45 2.31
CA ALA A 114 8.47 -1.68 1.71
C ALA A 114 8.85 -0.43 2.53
N LEU A 115 7.85 0.34 2.96
CA LEU A 115 8.08 1.49 3.84
C LEU A 115 8.67 1.09 5.19
N SER A 116 8.16 -0.01 5.78
CA SER A 116 8.65 -0.50 7.07
C SER A 116 10.11 -0.91 7.01
N LEU A 117 10.49 -1.73 6.03
CA LEU A 117 11.86 -2.20 5.86
C LEU A 117 12.81 -1.07 5.46
N GLY A 118 12.37 -0.19 4.56
CA GLY A 118 13.15 1.00 4.18
C GLY A 118 13.40 1.92 5.37
N ALA A 119 12.37 2.19 6.18
CA ALA A 119 12.51 3.01 7.38
C ALA A 119 13.41 2.36 8.44
N MET A 120 13.31 1.05 8.66
CA MET A 120 14.22 0.32 9.55
C MET A 120 15.68 0.43 9.09
N CYS A 121 15.93 0.29 7.79
CA CYS A 121 17.27 0.40 7.20
C CYS A 121 17.86 1.79 7.41
N VAL A 122 17.08 2.84 7.17
CA VAL A 122 17.49 4.24 7.38
C VAL A 122 17.70 4.52 8.87
N ASN A 123 16.76 4.13 9.74
CA ASN A 123 16.89 4.31 11.20
C ASN A 123 18.15 3.62 11.77
N ALA A 124 18.48 2.44 11.28
CA ALA A 124 19.67 1.69 11.66
C ALA A 124 20.98 2.32 11.13
N GLY A 125 20.88 3.25 10.17
CA GLY A 125 22.04 3.92 9.57
C GLY A 125 22.74 3.10 8.48
N TYR A 126 22.08 2.09 7.93
CA TYR A 126 22.60 1.28 6.81
C TYR A 126 22.35 1.94 5.44
N ALA A 127 21.47 2.93 5.39
CA ALA A 127 21.18 3.72 4.20
C ALA A 127 20.87 5.16 4.58
N GLN A 128 21.14 6.10 3.66
CA GLN A 128 20.73 7.49 3.77
C GLN A 128 19.43 7.75 2.99
N ASN A 129 19.29 7.09 1.84
CA ASN A 129 18.13 7.19 0.98
C ASN A 129 17.76 5.83 0.41
N VAL A 130 16.51 5.46 0.54
CA VAL A 130 15.98 4.26 -0.11
C VAL A 130 14.72 4.60 -0.88
N ILE A 131 14.43 3.84 -1.92
CA ILE A 131 13.13 3.88 -2.60
C ILE A 131 12.27 2.74 -2.05
N ALA A 132 11.04 3.07 -1.64
CA ALA A 132 9.96 2.12 -1.40
C ALA A 132 8.93 2.27 -2.53
N ILE A 133 8.59 1.18 -3.23
CA ILE A 133 7.67 1.22 -4.36
C ILE A 133 6.80 -0.03 -4.41
N ALA A 134 5.53 0.14 -4.75
CA ALA A 134 4.62 -0.95 -5.06
C ALA A 134 3.72 -0.57 -6.24
N SER A 135 3.38 -1.56 -7.06
CA SER A 135 2.49 -1.41 -8.20
C SER A 135 1.49 -2.55 -8.29
N SER A 136 0.40 -2.29 -8.99
CA SER A 136 -0.48 -3.31 -9.54
C SER A 136 -1.06 -2.83 -10.86
N HIS A 137 -1.52 -3.77 -11.68
CA HIS A 137 -2.24 -3.50 -12.91
C HIS A 137 -3.43 -4.44 -13.00
N PHE A 138 -4.62 -3.92 -13.34
CA PHE A 138 -5.84 -4.72 -13.30
C PHE A 138 -5.77 -6.00 -14.15
N ALA A 139 -5.27 -5.91 -15.37
CA ALA A 139 -5.27 -7.04 -16.30
C ALA A 139 -4.18 -8.07 -15.99
N SER A 140 -2.99 -7.66 -15.57
CA SER A 140 -1.93 -8.58 -15.14
C SER A 140 -2.33 -9.35 -13.89
N ALA A 141 -2.95 -8.66 -12.90
CA ALA A 141 -3.47 -9.28 -11.69
C ALA A 141 -4.65 -10.24 -11.99
N GLU A 142 -5.62 -9.84 -12.82
CA GLU A 142 -6.71 -10.72 -13.23
C GLU A 142 -6.19 -12.00 -13.89
N LYS A 143 -5.23 -11.86 -14.82
CA LYS A 143 -4.57 -12.99 -15.48
C LYS A 143 -3.86 -13.91 -14.49
N GLN A 144 -3.23 -13.36 -13.46
CA GLN A 144 -2.52 -14.11 -12.43
C GLN A 144 -3.46 -14.88 -11.49
N PHE A 145 -4.58 -14.28 -11.07
CA PHE A 145 -5.40 -14.78 -9.97
C PHE A 145 -6.78 -15.29 -10.39
N ARG A 146 -7.33 -14.88 -11.52
CA ARG A 146 -8.70 -15.16 -11.96
C ARG A 146 -8.76 -15.68 -13.39
N TYR A 147 -7.86 -16.56 -13.75
CA TYR A 147 -7.86 -17.24 -15.05
C TYR A 147 -8.82 -18.43 -15.05
N PRO A 148 -9.63 -18.70 -16.10
CA PRO A 148 -9.75 -17.91 -17.35
C PRO A 148 -10.41 -16.54 -17.16
N LEU A 149 -9.97 -15.54 -17.95
CA LEU A 149 -10.39 -14.14 -17.82
C LEU A 149 -11.89 -13.94 -18.07
N GLU A 150 -12.51 -14.78 -18.87
CA GLU A 150 -13.95 -14.73 -19.18
C GLU A 150 -14.83 -14.85 -17.93
N TYR A 151 -14.40 -15.58 -16.92
CA TYR A 151 -15.08 -15.68 -15.64
C TYR A 151 -14.83 -14.47 -14.72
N GLY A 152 -13.76 -13.75 -14.94
CA GLY A 152 -13.41 -12.54 -14.18
C GLY A 152 -14.42 -11.38 -14.35
N ASN A 153 -15.27 -11.44 -15.37
CA ASN A 153 -16.33 -10.45 -15.60
C ASN A 153 -17.56 -10.62 -14.68
N GLN A 154 -17.71 -11.79 -14.05
CA GLN A 154 -18.78 -12.06 -13.10
C GLN A 154 -18.32 -11.69 -11.68
N ARG A 155 -18.53 -10.43 -11.30
CA ARG A 155 -18.06 -9.90 -10.03
C ARG A 155 -19.18 -9.81 -9.01
N PRO A 156 -19.13 -10.55 -7.89
CA PRO A 156 -20.06 -10.33 -6.78
C PRO A 156 -19.81 -8.94 -6.14
N VAL A 157 -20.82 -8.45 -5.43
CA VAL A 157 -20.77 -7.13 -4.76
C VAL A 157 -19.56 -7.02 -3.80
N ALA A 158 -19.14 -8.13 -3.19
CA ALA A 158 -18.01 -8.19 -2.28
C ALA A 158 -16.64 -8.07 -2.97
N SER A 159 -16.58 -8.23 -4.30
CA SER A 159 -15.31 -8.15 -5.03
C SER A 159 -14.80 -6.72 -5.11
N THR A 160 -13.49 -6.60 -5.23
CA THR A 160 -12.79 -5.33 -5.45
C THR A 160 -12.23 -5.27 -6.88
N TRP A 161 -11.90 -4.07 -7.34
CA TRP A 161 -11.24 -3.87 -8.63
C TRP A 161 -9.76 -3.58 -8.41
N THR A 162 -8.88 -4.32 -9.07
CA THR A 162 -7.43 -4.06 -8.96
C THR A 162 -7.10 -2.70 -9.56
N VAL A 163 -6.46 -1.87 -8.76
CA VAL A 163 -5.98 -0.54 -9.15
C VAL A 163 -4.82 -0.68 -10.13
N THR A 164 -4.85 0.10 -11.20
CA THR A 164 -3.74 0.24 -12.13
C THR A 164 -2.92 1.46 -11.73
N GLY A 165 -1.76 1.20 -11.12
CA GLY A 165 -0.89 2.29 -10.69
C GLY A 165 0.31 1.84 -9.89
N ALA A 166 1.23 2.77 -9.69
CA ALA A 166 2.38 2.65 -8.80
C ALA A 166 2.55 3.90 -7.95
N GLY A 167 2.93 3.68 -6.69
CA GLY A 167 3.39 4.72 -5.78
C GLY A 167 4.84 4.48 -5.39
N ALA A 168 5.70 5.46 -5.62
CA ALA A 168 7.13 5.41 -5.31
C ALA A 168 7.50 6.52 -4.32
N TYR A 169 8.33 6.20 -3.33
CA TYR A 169 8.68 7.05 -2.20
C TYR A 169 10.16 7.05 -1.94
N ILE A 170 10.77 8.22 -1.73
CA ILE A 170 12.11 8.32 -1.14
C ILE A 170 11.96 8.39 0.37
N VAL A 171 12.52 7.41 1.06
CA VAL A 171 12.64 7.38 2.52
C VAL A 171 14.08 7.71 2.89
N GLY A 172 14.30 8.62 3.83
CA GLY A 172 15.66 9.04 4.21
C GLY A 172 15.76 9.72 5.57
N ASP A 173 17.00 9.96 6.00
CA ASP A 173 17.36 10.48 7.32
C ASP A 173 17.19 12.01 7.45
N LYS A 174 17.00 12.73 6.34
CA LYS A 174 16.86 14.19 6.33
C LYS A 174 15.75 14.61 5.36
N PRO A 175 14.93 15.61 5.69
CA PRO A 175 13.93 16.11 4.77
C PRO A 175 14.58 16.84 3.56
N LEU A 176 14.03 16.64 2.35
CA LEU A 176 14.40 17.47 1.18
C LEU A 176 13.81 18.86 1.32
N ASP A 177 12.56 18.95 1.67
CA ASP A 177 11.86 20.19 2.01
C ASP A 177 11.18 20.00 3.37
N LYS A 178 11.58 20.83 4.34
CA LYS A 178 11.04 20.75 5.71
C LYS A 178 9.53 20.99 5.79
N LYS A 179 8.94 21.61 4.76
CA LYS A 179 7.50 21.90 4.68
C LYS A 179 6.69 20.81 3.97
N LYS A 180 7.37 19.91 3.25
CA LYS A 180 6.72 18.90 2.37
C LYS A 180 7.12 17.46 2.68
N CYS A 181 7.66 17.20 3.85
CA CYS A 181 8.02 15.86 4.28
C CYS A 181 7.08 15.35 5.38
N VAL A 182 6.92 14.04 5.44
CA VAL A 182 6.16 13.32 6.46
C VAL A 182 7.13 12.45 7.25
N LEU A 183 7.03 12.48 8.59
CA LEU A 183 7.86 11.66 9.46
C LEU A 183 7.28 10.25 9.54
N ILE A 184 8.12 9.23 9.39
CA ILE A 184 7.81 7.86 9.77
C ILE A 184 8.24 7.69 11.22
N LYS A 185 7.28 7.74 12.15
CA LYS A 185 7.55 7.69 13.59
C LYS A 185 7.87 6.28 14.07
N GLY A 186 7.32 5.29 13.40
CA GLY A 186 7.47 3.90 13.76
C GLY A 186 6.66 2.98 12.88
N ILE A 187 6.71 1.72 13.19
CA ILE A 187 6.03 0.66 12.43
C ILE A 187 5.41 -0.38 13.37
N THR A 188 4.43 -1.11 12.88
CA THR A 188 3.91 -2.33 13.50
C THR A 188 3.93 -3.45 12.47
N THR A 189 4.76 -4.47 12.68
CA THR A 189 4.86 -5.62 11.77
C THR A 189 3.73 -6.59 12.05
N GLY A 190 2.96 -6.93 11.02
CA GLY A 190 1.85 -7.85 11.13
C GLY A 190 2.26 -9.32 11.16
N LYS A 191 1.28 -10.15 11.48
CA LYS A 191 1.35 -11.61 11.41
C LYS A 191 0.42 -12.13 10.32
N ILE A 192 0.69 -13.33 9.85
CA ILE A 192 -0.27 -14.06 9.03
C ILE A 192 -1.43 -14.50 9.93
N VAL A 193 -2.66 -14.13 9.53
CA VAL A 193 -3.90 -14.47 10.24
C VAL A 193 -4.82 -15.21 9.29
N ASP A 194 -5.37 -16.33 9.73
CA ASP A 194 -6.26 -17.14 8.92
C ASP A 194 -7.53 -17.50 9.70
N TYR A 195 -8.68 -17.00 9.25
CA TYR A 195 -10.00 -17.31 9.80
C TYR A 195 -10.74 -18.36 8.95
N GLY A 196 -10.05 -19.06 8.05
CA GLY A 196 -10.59 -20.14 7.24
C GLY A 196 -11.46 -19.67 6.07
N VAL A 197 -11.37 -18.41 5.66
CA VAL A 197 -12.12 -17.89 4.50
C VAL A 197 -11.56 -18.49 3.22
N LYS A 198 -12.46 -19.06 2.39
CA LYS A 198 -12.10 -19.73 1.12
C LYS A 198 -12.64 -19.01 -0.12
N ASP A 199 -13.43 -17.96 0.07
CA ASP A 199 -13.98 -17.18 -1.03
C ASP A 199 -12.95 -16.17 -1.54
N SER A 200 -12.31 -16.49 -2.67
CA SER A 200 -11.31 -15.63 -3.31
C SER A 200 -11.90 -14.33 -3.89
N MET A 201 -13.24 -14.25 -4.02
CA MET A 201 -13.92 -13.03 -4.46
C MET A 201 -14.25 -12.08 -3.31
N ASN A 202 -14.06 -12.50 -2.05
CA ASN A 202 -14.27 -11.70 -0.85
C ASN A 202 -12.95 -11.51 -0.08
N MET A 203 -11.98 -10.88 -0.72
CA MET A 203 -10.65 -10.65 -0.13
C MET A 203 -10.72 -9.78 1.13
N GLY A 204 -11.66 -8.82 1.20
CA GLY A 204 -11.87 -8.00 2.39
C GLY A 204 -12.13 -8.83 3.65
N ALA A 205 -12.94 -9.91 3.54
CA ALA A 205 -13.17 -10.82 4.65
C ALA A 205 -11.91 -11.62 5.05
N CYS A 206 -11.02 -11.92 4.09
CA CYS A 206 -9.74 -12.59 4.36
C CYS A 206 -8.77 -11.67 5.09
N MET A 207 -8.73 -10.39 4.74
CA MET A 207 -7.74 -9.42 5.22
C MET A 207 -8.14 -8.71 6.53
N ALA A 208 -9.45 -8.49 6.76
CA ALA A 208 -9.94 -7.76 7.93
C ALA A 208 -9.45 -8.31 9.28
N PRO A 209 -9.37 -9.65 9.51
CA PRO A 209 -8.80 -10.20 10.74
C PRO A 209 -7.33 -9.84 10.96
N ALA A 210 -6.53 -9.80 9.90
CA ALA A 210 -5.12 -9.40 9.99
C ALA A 210 -4.95 -7.91 10.31
N ALA A 211 -5.80 -7.06 9.72
CA ALA A 211 -5.84 -5.64 10.06
C ALA A 211 -6.28 -5.42 11.52
N ALA A 212 -7.29 -6.15 12.00
CA ALA A 212 -7.75 -6.07 13.39
C ALA A 212 -6.67 -6.49 14.38
N GLU A 213 -5.95 -7.57 14.10
CA GLU A 213 -4.83 -8.03 14.93
C GLU A 213 -3.71 -7.00 14.98
N LEU A 214 -3.35 -6.42 13.84
CA LEU A 214 -2.29 -5.42 13.76
C LEU A 214 -2.66 -4.13 14.50
N ILE A 215 -3.87 -3.61 14.32
CA ILE A 215 -4.33 -2.38 15.00
C ILE A 215 -4.38 -2.59 16.51
N GLU A 216 -4.92 -3.73 16.97
CA GLU A 216 -4.91 -4.10 18.39
C GLU A 216 -3.48 -4.16 18.94
N ALA A 217 -2.57 -4.82 18.21
CA ALA A 217 -1.17 -4.93 18.61
C ALA A 217 -0.48 -3.56 18.68
N ASN A 218 -0.74 -2.68 17.70
CA ASN A 218 -0.22 -1.31 17.69
C ASN A 218 -0.67 -0.55 18.93
N PHE A 219 -1.98 -0.54 19.23
CA PHE A 219 -2.52 0.17 20.38
C PHE A 219 -1.97 -0.36 21.70
N LYS A 220 -1.88 -1.68 21.83
CA LYS A 220 -1.35 -2.34 23.03
C LYS A 220 0.15 -2.13 23.21
N ASP A 221 0.93 -2.26 22.14
CA ASP A 221 2.38 -2.12 22.19
C ASP A 221 2.80 -0.68 22.52
N LEU A 222 2.05 0.31 22.05
CA LEU A 222 2.34 1.73 22.28
C LEU A 222 1.66 2.29 23.53
N ASP A 223 0.78 1.51 24.16
CA ASP A 223 -0.05 1.94 25.30
C ASP A 223 -0.86 3.21 24.98
N VAL A 224 -1.55 3.19 23.83
CA VAL A 224 -2.32 4.31 23.30
C VAL A 224 -3.79 3.95 23.12
N ASP A 225 -4.64 4.98 23.12
CA ASP A 225 -6.07 4.86 22.88
C ASP A 225 -6.47 5.35 21.47
N LYS A 226 -7.78 5.36 21.20
CA LYS A 226 -8.35 5.78 19.91
C LYS A 226 -8.01 7.22 19.51
N ASP A 227 -7.68 8.08 20.47
CA ASP A 227 -7.44 9.51 20.23
C ASP A 227 -5.98 9.81 19.86
N TYR A 228 -5.12 8.78 19.89
CA TYR A 228 -3.73 8.89 19.47
C TYR A 228 -3.58 9.17 17.97
N TYR A 229 -4.47 8.61 17.14
CA TYR A 229 -4.48 8.83 15.70
C TYR A 229 -5.66 9.72 15.28
N ASP A 230 -5.43 10.65 14.35
CA ASP A 230 -6.48 11.43 13.70
C ASP A 230 -7.24 10.60 12.67
N ALA A 231 -6.54 9.69 12.01
CA ALA A 231 -7.12 8.77 11.05
C ALA A 231 -6.32 7.45 10.96
N ILE A 232 -7.02 6.36 10.61
CA ILE A 232 -6.45 5.04 10.34
C ILE A 232 -6.88 4.66 8.93
N PHE A 233 -5.92 4.41 8.05
CA PHE A 233 -6.17 4.05 6.64
C PHE A 233 -5.77 2.61 6.39
N THR A 234 -6.75 1.75 6.07
CA THR A 234 -6.49 0.42 5.54
C THR A 234 -6.21 0.47 4.04
N GLY A 235 -5.60 -0.60 3.49
CA GLY A 235 -5.15 -0.61 2.10
C GLY A 235 -6.28 -0.81 1.10
N ASP A 236 -6.98 -1.94 1.22
CA ASP A 236 -7.90 -2.40 0.20
C ASP A 236 -8.93 -3.42 0.73
N LEU A 237 -9.40 -3.20 1.94
CA LEU A 237 -10.46 -4.01 2.53
C LEU A 237 -11.79 -3.86 1.76
N GLY A 238 -11.98 -2.69 1.16
CA GLY A 238 -13.23 -2.31 0.55
C GLY A 238 -14.37 -2.20 1.56
N GLU A 239 -15.57 -1.94 1.08
CA GLU A 239 -16.74 -1.68 1.94
C GLU A 239 -17.06 -2.87 2.87
N ILE A 240 -17.04 -4.09 2.33
CA ILE A 240 -17.35 -5.30 3.11
C ILE A 240 -16.29 -5.56 4.17
N GLY A 241 -15.00 -5.55 3.79
CA GLY A 241 -13.92 -5.82 4.72
C GLY A 241 -13.75 -4.72 5.78
N ASN A 242 -14.01 -3.46 5.44
CA ASN A 242 -13.99 -2.34 6.38
C ASN A 242 -15.08 -2.49 7.47
N ARG A 243 -16.28 -2.92 7.08
CA ARG A 243 -17.35 -3.24 8.05
C ARG A 243 -16.97 -4.39 8.98
N ILE A 244 -16.42 -5.46 8.43
CA ILE A 244 -15.94 -6.62 9.23
C ILE A 244 -14.85 -6.15 10.19
N LEU A 245 -13.88 -5.36 9.75
CA LEU A 245 -12.83 -4.81 10.61
C LEU A 245 -13.41 -3.99 11.75
N SER A 246 -14.37 -3.09 11.47
CA SER A 246 -15.01 -2.27 12.49
C SER A 246 -15.68 -3.12 13.57
N GLU A 247 -16.41 -4.17 13.19
CA GLU A 247 -17.06 -5.09 14.15
C GLU A 247 -16.02 -5.85 14.98
N LEU A 248 -14.98 -6.43 14.34
CA LEU A 248 -13.92 -7.15 15.04
C LEU A 248 -13.19 -6.27 16.07
N LEU A 249 -12.95 -5.00 15.75
CA LEU A 249 -12.31 -4.06 16.69
C LEU A 249 -13.24 -3.67 17.84
N LYS A 250 -14.55 -3.49 17.59
CA LYS A 250 -15.54 -3.24 18.64
C LYS A 250 -15.63 -4.39 19.61
N GLU A 251 -15.61 -5.65 19.15
CA GLU A 251 -15.57 -6.83 20.04
C GLU A 251 -14.35 -6.83 20.96
N LYS A 252 -13.25 -6.18 20.56
CA LYS A 252 -12.02 -6.00 21.34
C LYS A 252 -12.01 -4.71 22.19
N GLY A 253 -13.11 -3.96 22.18
CA GLY A 253 -13.22 -2.69 22.92
C GLY A 253 -12.57 -1.49 22.24
N ILE A 254 -12.20 -1.63 20.95
CA ILE A 254 -11.58 -0.56 20.14
C ILE A 254 -12.64 -0.02 19.16
N ASP A 255 -13.25 1.12 19.49
CA ASP A 255 -14.21 1.79 18.61
C ASP A 255 -13.55 2.99 17.93
N ILE A 256 -13.18 2.78 16.65
CA ILE A 256 -12.51 3.77 15.77
C ILE A 256 -13.29 3.99 14.47
N ALA A 257 -14.57 3.65 14.43
CA ALA A 257 -15.37 3.71 13.20
C ALA A 257 -15.41 5.10 12.56
N ASP A 258 -15.32 6.15 13.36
CA ASP A 258 -15.28 7.57 12.95
C ASP A 258 -13.94 8.01 12.35
N LYS A 259 -12.88 7.23 12.55
CA LYS A 259 -11.50 7.52 12.09
C LYS A 259 -10.98 6.48 11.11
N LEU A 260 -11.79 5.46 10.79
CA LEU A 260 -11.39 4.35 9.93
C LEU A 260 -11.73 4.63 8.48
N TYR A 261 -10.72 4.74 7.66
CA TYR A 261 -10.78 4.94 6.22
C TYR A 261 -10.16 3.74 5.48
N ASP A 262 -10.52 3.54 4.22
CA ASP A 262 -9.95 2.50 3.36
C ASP A 262 -9.56 3.09 2.01
N CYS A 263 -8.32 2.88 1.58
CA CYS A 263 -7.81 3.42 0.34
C CYS A 263 -8.61 2.94 -0.88
N GLY A 264 -9.06 1.67 -0.86
CA GLY A 264 -9.89 1.12 -1.91
C GLY A 264 -11.27 1.77 -2.01
N MET A 265 -11.82 2.25 -0.89
CA MET A 265 -13.09 2.99 -0.88
C MET A 265 -12.94 4.43 -1.37
N LEU A 266 -11.74 5.01 -1.25
CA LEU A 266 -11.47 6.40 -1.63
C LEU A 266 -11.16 6.57 -3.12
N ILE A 267 -10.63 5.53 -3.77
CA ILE A 267 -10.10 5.67 -5.14
C ILE A 267 -11.19 5.57 -6.22
N TYR A 268 -12.31 4.91 -5.94
CA TYR A 268 -13.41 4.74 -6.88
C TYR A 268 -14.75 5.17 -6.28
N GLU A 269 -15.66 5.64 -7.17
CA GLU A 269 -17.04 5.95 -6.84
C GLU A 269 -18.02 5.38 -7.87
N GLY A 270 -19.32 5.47 -7.59
CA GLY A 270 -20.38 5.04 -8.51
C GLY A 270 -20.63 3.53 -8.51
N GLU A 271 -21.49 3.09 -9.43
CA GLU A 271 -22.00 1.70 -9.49
C GLU A 271 -20.92 0.67 -9.87
N THR A 272 -19.88 1.08 -10.58
CA THR A 272 -18.81 0.19 -11.06
C THR A 272 -17.69 -0.04 -10.04
N LYS A 273 -17.79 0.57 -8.86
CA LYS A 273 -16.73 0.44 -7.82
C LYS A 273 -16.69 -0.93 -7.17
N CYS A 274 -17.76 -1.76 -7.29
CA CYS A 274 -17.93 -2.97 -6.50
C CYS A 274 -17.76 -2.66 -4.99
N SER A 275 -16.91 -3.42 -4.26
CA SER A 275 -16.57 -3.11 -2.86
C SER A 275 -15.46 -2.05 -2.73
N GLY A 276 -14.82 -1.62 -3.80
CA GLY A 276 -13.74 -0.65 -3.84
C GLY A 276 -12.54 -1.08 -4.69
N GLY A 277 -11.44 -0.34 -4.60
CA GLY A 277 -10.16 -0.68 -5.22
C GLY A 277 -9.38 -1.73 -4.42
N SER A 278 -8.46 -2.43 -5.08
CA SER A 278 -7.55 -3.39 -4.45
C SER A 278 -6.17 -3.40 -5.13
N GLY A 279 -5.27 -4.23 -4.59
CA GLY A 279 -3.92 -4.39 -5.11
C GLY A 279 -2.89 -3.51 -4.40
N CYS A 280 -1.61 -3.87 -4.49
CA CYS A 280 -0.57 -3.11 -3.80
C CYS A 280 -0.38 -1.70 -4.39
N GLY A 281 -0.77 -1.46 -5.64
CA GLY A 281 -0.87 -0.11 -6.20
C GLY A 281 -1.92 0.76 -5.51
N CYS A 282 -3.02 0.18 -5.00
CA CYS A 282 -4.12 0.91 -4.38
C CYS A 282 -3.65 1.77 -3.19
N SER A 283 -3.14 1.13 -2.15
CA SER A 283 -2.62 1.84 -0.98
C SER A 283 -1.43 2.72 -1.33
N ALA A 284 -0.60 2.30 -2.29
CA ALA A 284 0.56 3.05 -2.72
C ALA A 284 0.17 4.40 -3.34
N VAL A 285 -0.77 4.45 -4.29
CA VAL A 285 -1.13 5.73 -4.93
C VAL A 285 -1.96 6.64 -4.01
N VAL A 286 -2.81 6.08 -3.13
CA VAL A 286 -3.61 6.87 -2.18
C VAL A 286 -2.74 7.49 -1.09
N LEU A 287 -1.70 6.79 -0.62
CA LEU A 287 -0.74 7.37 0.31
C LEU A 287 -0.07 8.61 -0.28
N GLY A 288 0.47 8.53 -1.51
CA GLY A 288 1.24 9.60 -2.16
C GLY A 288 0.40 10.79 -2.63
N SER A 289 -0.88 10.59 -2.83
CA SER A 289 -1.82 11.64 -3.23
C SER A 289 -2.57 12.23 -2.03
N CYS A 290 -3.50 11.47 -1.46
CA CYS A 290 -4.46 11.96 -0.47
C CYS A 290 -3.87 12.04 0.95
N ILE A 291 -3.23 10.96 1.43
CA ILE A 291 -2.83 10.88 2.85
C ILE A 291 -1.67 11.83 3.15
N MET A 292 -0.64 11.84 2.30
CA MET A 292 0.50 12.74 2.49
C MET A 292 0.10 14.21 2.35
N ASP A 293 -0.78 14.54 1.41
CA ASP A 293 -1.27 15.92 1.25
C ASP A 293 -1.95 16.43 2.52
N ARG A 294 -2.81 15.64 3.15
CA ARG A 294 -3.50 15.99 4.40
C ARG A 294 -2.55 16.13 5.59
N LEU A 295 -1.54 15.27 5.68
CA LEU A 295 -0.48 15.38 6.69
C LEU A 295 0.37 16.65 6.48
N ILE A 296 0.74 16.97 5.24
CA ILE A 296 1.54 18.14 4.89
C ILE A 296 0.75 19.45 5.15
N ARG A 297 -0.56 19.46 4.88
CA ARG A 297 -1.43 20.61 5.17
C ARG A 297 -1.78 20.76 6.65
N GLY A 298 -1.43 19.77 7.49
CA GLY A 298 -1.76 19.77 8.92
C GLY A 298 -3.23 19.47 9.21
N GLU A 299 -3.98 18.89 8.26
CA GLU A 299 -5.33 18.38 8.50
C GLU A 299 -5.29 17.16 9.41
N TYR A 300 -4.25 16.33 9.29
CA TYR A 300 -3.90 15.26 10.21
C TYR A 300 -2.52 15.53 10.82
N LYS A 301 -2.40 15.30 12.12
CA LYS A 301 -1.11 15.29 12.82
C LYS A 301 -0.48 13.90 12.76
N ARG A 302 -1.28 12.86 13.00
CA ARG A 302 -0.80 11.48 13.05
C ARG A 302 -1.80 10.53 12.40
N VAL A 303 -1.28 9.67 11.53
CA VAL A 303 -2.03 8.66 10.81
C VAL A 303 -1.39 7.28 11.04
N LEU A 304 -2.21 6.26 11.25
CA LEU A 304 -1.79 4.87 11.13
C LEU A 304 -2.18 4.37 9.72
N PHE A 305 -1.17 4.12 8.89
CA PHE A 305 -1.33 3.56 7.55
C PHE A 305 -1.14 2.05 7.61
N VAL A 306 -2.18 1.29 7.25
CA VAL A 306 -2.29 -0.16 7.42
C VAL A 306 -2.62 -0.84 6.09
N PRO A 307 -1.71 -0.91 5.13
CA PRO A 307 -1.90 -1.74 3.95
C PRO A 307 -2.17 -3.19 4.31
N THR A 308 -3.17 -3.77 3.66
CA THR A 308 -3.69 -5.12 3.89
C THR A 308 -3.39 -6.01 2.69
N GLY A 309 -3.24 -7.31 2.89
CA GLY A 309 -2.94 -8.26 1.84
C GLY A 309 -3.62 -9.61 2.05
N ALA A 310 -4.20 -10.15 0.98
CA ALA A 310 -4.70 -11.52 0.91
C ALA A 310 -3.64 -12.41 0.27
N LEU A 311 -3.11 -13.36 1.03
CA LEU A 311 -2.08 -14.28 0.55
C LEU A 311 -2.70 -15.39 -0.31
N LEU A 312 -3.37 -14.97 -1.38
CA LEU A 312 -4.02 -15.85 -2.35
C LEU A 312 -2.97 -16.46 -3.29
N SER A 313 -2.97 -17.77 -3.37
CA SER A 313 -2.21 -18.53 -4.37
C SER A 313 -3.18 -19.40 -5.16
N THR A 314 -3.09 -19.40 -6.49
CA THR A 314 -3.89 -20.28 -7.34
C THR A 314 -3.65 -21.77 -7.01
N VAL A 315 -2.43 -22.13 -6.59
CA VAL A 315 -2.09 -23.49 -6.18
C VAL A 315 -2.85 -23.88 -4.90
N SER A 316 -2.69 -23.08 -3.83
CA SER A 316 -3.35 -23.39 -2.55
C SER A 316 -4.88 -23.30 -2.65
N TYR A 317 -5.40 -22.37 -3.44
CA TYR A 317 -6.83 -22.24 -3.69
C TYR A 317 -7.41 -23.49 -4.39
N ASN A 318 -6.74 -23.98 -5.43
CA ASN A 318 -7.15 -25.19 -6.15
C ASN A 318 -7.04 -26.46 -5.28
N GLU A 319 -6.19 -26.46 -4.24
CA GLU A 319 -6.13 -27.49 -3.22
C GLU A 319 -7.21 -27.34 -2.13
N GLY A 320 -8.09 -26.35 -2.22
CA GLY A 320 -9.17 -26.08 -1.27
C GLY A 320 -8.73 -25.49 0.06
N LYS A 321 -7.53 -24.91 0.13
CA LYS A 321 -7.04 -24.20 1.31
C LYS A 321 -7.75 -22.83 1.45
N SER A 322 -7.71 -22.28 2.65
CA SER A 322 -8.15 -20.91 2.94
C SER A 322 -7.19 -19.87 2.38
N VAL A 323 -7.61 -18.62 2.39
CA VAL A 323 -6.81 -17.45 2.02
C VAL A 323 -6.42 -16.68 3.28
N PRO A 324 -5.18 -16.81 3.78
CA PRO A 324 -4.72 -16.04 4.93
C PRO A 324 -4.57 -14.55 4.60
N GLY A 325 -4.77 -13.70 5.62
CA GLY A 325 -4.51 -12.26 5.54
C GLY A 325 -3.19 -11.86 6.20
N ILE A 326 -2.64 -10.73 5.78
CA ILE A 326 -1.51 -10.04 6.40
C ILE A 326 -1.73 -8.54 6.34
N ALA A 327 -1.13 -7.79 7.27
CA ALA A 327 -1.14 -6.32 7.23
C ALA A 327 0.19 -5.80 7.81
N HIS A 328 0.63 -4.63 7.35
CA HIS A 328 1.79 -3.93 7.91
C HIS A 328 1.42 -2.49 8.21
N GLY A 329 1.72 -2.02 9.43
CA GLY A 329 1.38 -0.68 9.89
C GLY A 329 2.56 0.27 9.86
N VAL A 330 2.35 1.48 9.36
CA VAL A 330 3.32 2.57 9.37
C VAL A 330 2.70 3.78 10.07
N ILE A 331 3.39 4.30 11.07
CA ILE A 331 2.95 5.47 11.82
C ILE A 331 3.54 6.70 11.14
N LEU A 332 2.67 7.53 10.57
CA LEU A 332 3.03 8.73 9.83
C LEU A 332 2.65 9.97 10.63
N GLU A 333 3.58 10.91 10.74
CA GLU A 333 3.33 12.20 11.39
C GLU A 333 3.59 13.36 10.41
N GLY A 334 2.59 14.26 10.33
CA GLY A 334 2.77 15.57 9.77
C GLY A 334 3.67 16.40 10.69
N LYS A 335 4.42 17.33 10.14
CA LYS A 335 5.24 18.22 10.96
C LYS A 335 4.34 19.24 11.65
N GLU A 336 4.53 19.43 12.96
CA GLU A 336 3.96 20.57 13.66
C GLU A 336 4.46 21.87 13.04
N SER A 337 3.53 22.75 12.68
CA SER A 337 3.77 24.06 12.08
C SER A 337 4.48 25.02 13.05
#